data_7e40d7bc2b33d24ff962a2c38ac7a2b1
#
_entry.id   7e40d7bc2b33d24ff962a2c38ac7a2b1
#
_cell.length_a   1.000
_cell.length_b   1.000
_cell.length_c   1.000
_cell.angle_alpha   90.00
_cell.angle_beta   90.00
_cell.angle_gamma   90.00
#
_symmetry.space_group_name_H-M   'P 1'
#
loop_
_entity.id
_entity.type
_entity.pdbx_description
1 polymer ?
#
loop_
_entity_poly.entity_id
_entity_poly.type
_entity_poly.pdbx_seq_one_letter_code
_entity_poly.pdbx_strand_id
1 'polypeptide(L)'
;VKQYTARSLDDVLKNVAKEKNVEQSDLIYYVIEEKSGFLGIGSSVTAEVFALDDVKLFVEEYFDKFFTGLGLKVEQEITVKNNNVKVSLNADNNAILIGKNGKSLEGMNMLLKHVVNSEFKRRFYVMIDINNYKTDRYQKLKAMAKRIAKNVSRSKIDASLDPMPNDERRVIHKELTNFPGIRTQSEGSGRDRHLKIVYDPNKE
;
A
#
# COMPACT_ATOMS: atom_id res chain seq x y z
N VAL A 1 4.77 -18.60 5.42
CA VAL A 1 3.49 -19.35 5.56
C VAL A 1 3.77 -20.77 6.07
N LYS A 2 2.92 -21.29 6.99
CA LYS A 2 3.07 -22.61 7.59
C LYS A 2 2.58 -23.70 6.63
N GLN A 3 3.33 -24.83 6.60
CA GLN A 3 2.98 -26.02 5.81
C GLN A 3 2.27 -27.05 6.67
N TYR A 4 1.28 -27.69 6.12
CA TYR A 4 0.48 -28.74 6.74
C TYR A 4 0.41 -29.96 5.83
N THR A 5 0.45 -31.15 6.43
CA THR A 5 0.39 -32.41 5.69
C THR A 5 -0.70 -33.31 6.29
N ALA A 6 -1.55 -33.85 5.42
CA ALA A 6 -2.55 -34.87 5.79
C ALA A 6 -2.77 -35.85 4.64
N ARG A 7 -3.73 -36.79 4.80
CA ARG A 7 -4.04 -37.80 3.78
C ARG A 7 -4.69 -37.21 2.53
N SER A 8 -5.46 -36.14 2.71
CA SER A 8 -6.14 -35.42 1.62
C SER A 8 -6.10 -33.92 1.88
N LEU A 9 -6.36 -33.10 0.85
CA LEU A 9 -6.48 -31.65 0.98
C LEU A 9 -7.62 -31.25 1.93
N ASP A 10 -8.75 -31.97 1.86
CA ASP A 10 -9.89 -31.72 2.74
C ASP A 10 -9.53 -31.94 4.22
N ASP A 11 -8.75 -32.98 4.53
CA ASP A 11 -8.24 -33.21 5.90
C ASP A 11 -7.27 -32.09 6.34
N VAL A 12 -6.41 -31.60 5.42
CA VAL A 12 -5.54 -30.44 5.71
C VAL A 12 -6.39 -29.25 6.10
N LEU A 13 -7.37 -28.90 5.26
CA LEU A 13 -8.21 -27.71 5.46
C LEU A 13 -9.06 -27.84 6.75
N LYS A 14 -9.65 -29.00 7.01
CA LYS A 14 -10.40 -29.26 8.25
C LYS A 14 -9.54 -29.07 9.51
N ASN A 15 -8.32 -29.62 9.49
CA ASN A 15 -7.41 -29.52 10.62
C ASN A 15 -7.00 -28.07 10.87
N VAL A 16 -6.66 -27.33 9.81
CA VAL A 16 -6.25 -25.93 9.90
C VAL A 16 -7.41 -25.02 10.30
N ALA A 17 -8.62 -25.23 9.76
CA ALA A 17 -9.81 -24.51 10.14
C ALA A 17 -10.10 -24.63 11.65
N LYS A 18 -9.97 -25.86 12.17
CA LYS A 18 -10.12 -26.14 13.60
C LYS A 18 -9.00 -25.51 14.45
N GLU A 19 -7.73 -25.62 14.00
CA GLU A 19 -6.58 -25.01 14.70
C GLU A 19 -6.73 -23.48 14.80
N LYS A 20 -7.19 -22.84 13.71
CA LYS A 20 -7.33 -21.38 13.61
C LYS A 20 -8.68 -20.83 14.05
N ASN A 21 -9.64 -21.71 14.36
CA ASN A 21 -11.01 -21.35 14.69
C ASN A 21 -11.69 -20.48 13.63
N VAL A 22 -11.57 -20.88 12.37
CA VAL A 22 -12.16 -20.21 11.19
C VAL A 22 -12.92 -21.22 10.34
N GLU A 23 -13.79 -20.75 9.44
CA GLU A 23 -14.41 -21.63 8.45
C GLU A 23 -13.40 -22.08 7.39
N GLN A 24 -13.57 -23.26 6.82
CA GLN A 24 -12.70 -23.74 5.73
C GLN A 24 -12.71 -22.81 4.52
N SER A 25 -13.84 -22.15 4.25
CA SER A 25 -14.00 -21.17 3.18
C SER A 25 -13.12 -19.91 3.33
N ASP A 26 -12.67 -19.62 4.55
CA ASP A 26 -11.84 -18.45 4.86
C ASP A 26 -10.34 -18.77 4.73
N LEU A 27 -10.00 -20.05 4.52
CA LEU A 27 -8.63 -20.47 4.32
C LEU A 27 -8.18 -20.24 2.87
N ILE A 28 -6.94 -19.77 2.77
CA ILE A 28 -6.22 -19.62 1.50
C ILE A 28 -5.10 -20.65 1.51
N TYR A 29 -4.95 -21.40 0.44
CA TYR A 29 -3.97 -22.47 0.38
C TYR A 29 -3.30 -22.61 -0.97
N TYR A 30 -2.10 -23.20 -0.94
CA TYR A 30 -1.33 -23.61 -2.11
C TYR A 30 -0.81 -25.03 -1.89
N VAL A 31 -1.19 -25.96 -2.76
CA VAL A 31 -0.67 -27.34 -2.70
C VAL A 31 0.79 -27.33 -3.15
N ILE A 32 1.66 -27.86 -2.29
CA ILE A 32 3.11 -27.96 -2.52
C ILE A 32 3.46 -29.32 -3.11
N GLU A 33 2.89 -30.39 -2.51
CA GLU A 33 3.16 -31.76 -2.92
C GLU A 33 1.90 -32.63 -2.74
N GLU A 34 1.66 -33.50 -3.71
CA GLU A 34 0.62 -34.50 -3.64
C GLU A 34 1.22 -35.87 -4.02
N LYS A 35 1.12 -36.83 -3.12
CA LYS A 35 1.57 -38.20 -3.32
C LYS A 35 0.35 -39.12 -3.42
N SER A 36 0.22 -39.80 -4.54
CA SER A 36 -0.79 -40.85 -4.72
C SER A 36 -0.35 -42.12 -4.04
N GLY A 37 -1.20 -42.67 -3.18
CA GLY A 37 -0.99 -43.99 -2.59
C GLY A 37 -1.52 -45.12 -3.47
N PHE A 38 -1.04 -46.34 -3.24
CA PHE A 38 -1.62 -47.53 -3.85
C PHE A 38 -2.88 -47.96 -3.09
N LEU A 39 -4.03 -48.05 -3.80
CA LEU A 39 -5.35 -48.34 -3.20
C LEU A 39 -5.74 -47.45 -2.00
N GLY A 40 -5.34 -46.17 -2.04
CA GLY A 40 -5.61 -45.19 -0.99
C GLY A 40 -4.72 -45.31 0.25
N ILE A 41 -3.76 -46.24 0.26
CA ILE A 41 -2.79 -46.41 1.35
C ILE A 41 -1.51 -45.63 0.98
N GLY A 42 -1.07 -44.72 1.87
CA GLY A 42 0.13 -43.91 1.67
C GLY A 42 -0.08 -42.63 0.87
N SER A 43 -1.32 -42.22 0.59
CA SER A 43 -1.58 -40.88 0.02
C SER A 43 -1.27 -39.80 1.04
N SER A 44 -0.68 -38.70 0.56
CA SER A 44 -0.44 -37.51 1.38
C SER A 44 -0.48 -36.24 0.53
N VAL A 45 -1.04 -35.18 1.10
CA VAL A 45 -1.04 -33.83 0.52
C VAL A 45 -0.38 -32.89 1.50
N THR A 46 0.60 -32.12 0.99
CA THR A 46 1.25 -31.03 1.74
C THR A 46 0.83 -29.72 1.10
N ALA A 47 0.28 -28.80 1.89
CA ALA A 47 -0.14 -27.49 1.44
C ALA A 47 0.33 -26.39 2.40
N GLU A 48 0.67 -25.24 1.85
CA GLU A 48 0.77 -23.98 2.60
C GLU A 48 -0.65 -23.45 2.78
N VAL A 49 -1.03 -23.17 4.04
CA VAL A 49 -2.39 -22.72 4.37
C VAL A 49 -2.33 -21.55 5.34
N PHE A 50 -3.12 -20.53 5.08
CA PHE A 50 -3.25 -19.36 5.95
C PHE A 50 -4.66 -18.75 5.88
N ALA A 51 -5.01 -17.99 6.92
CA ALA A 51 -6.19 -17.13 6.96
C ALA A 51 -5.78 -15.66 6.88
N LEU A 52 -6.74 -14.73 6.71
CA LEU A 52 -6.44 -13.30 6.68
C LEU A 52 -5.86 -12.78 8.01
N ASP A 53 -6.19 -13.41 9.13
CA ASP A 53 -5.63 -13.07 10.43
C ASP A 53 -4.13 -13.38 10.52
N ASP A 54 -3.63 -14.38 9.79
CA ASP A 54 -2.19 -14.64 9.72
C ASP A 54 -1.45 -13.50 9.00
N VAL A 55 -2.10 -12.90 7.99
CA VAL A 55 -1.55 -11.72 7.31
C VAL A 55 -1.49 -10.54 8.26
N LYS A 56 -2.53 -10.34 9.08
CA LYS A 56 -2.56 -9.29 10.09
C LYS A 56 -1.44 -9.45 11.11
N LEU A 57 -1.34 -10.63 11.72
CA LEU A 57 -0.30 -10.95 12.70
C LEU A 57 1.12 -10.79 12.12
N PHE A 58 1.33 -11.23 10.89
CA PHE A 58 2.61 -11.06 10.21
C PHE A 58 2.99 -9.59 10.05
N VAL A 59 2.04 -8.72 9.69
CA VAL A 59 2.28 -7.28 9.54
C VAL A 59 2.55 -6.63 10.90
N GLU A 60 1.82 -7.02 11.96
CA GLU A 60 2.05 -6.57 13.33
C GLU A 60 3.47 -6.90 13.78
N GLU A 61 3.88 -8.16 13.68
CA GLU A 61 5.24 -8.60 14.04
C GLU A 61 6.33 -7.94 13.21
N TYR A 62 6.08 -7.73 11.91
CA TYR A 62 7.02 -7.06 11.02
C TYR A 62 7.30 -5.62 11.48
N PHE A 63 6.26 -4.85 11.79
CA PHE A 63 6.42 -3.49 12.26
C PHE A 63 6.94 -3.39 13.68
N ASP A 64 6.57 -4.30 14.57
CA ASP A 64 7.14 -4.36 15.92
C ASP A 64 8.67 -4.53 15.86
N LYS A 65 9.15 -5.47 15.06
CA LYS A 65 10.60 -5.67 14.84
C LYS A 65 11.25 -4.48 14.16
N PHE A 66 10.59 -3.91 13.14
CA PHE A 66 11.10 -2.78 12.38
C PHE A 66 11.26 -1.52 13.24
N PHE A 67 10.23 -1.15 13.99
CA PHE A 67 10.26 0.06 14.81
C PHE A 67 11.10 -0.12 16.09
N THR A 68 11.10 -1.31 16.70
CA THR A 68 12.00 -1.64 17.81
C THR A 68 13.46 -1.52 17.37
N GLY A 69 13.81 -2.01 16.19
CA GLY A 69 15.16 -1.88 15.63
C GLY A 69 15.59 -0.44 15.37
N LEU A 70 14.64 0.48 15.18
CA LEU A 70 14.88 1.92 15.03
C LEU A 70 14.80 2.69 16.35
N GLY A 71 14.46 2.06 17.48
CA GLY A 71 14.24 2.71 18.76
C GLY A 71 13.00 3.60 18.80
N LEU A 72 12.03 3.36 17.92
CA LEU A 72 10.80 4.14 17.81
C LEU A 72 9.65 3.42 18.49
N LYS A 73 8.85 4.17 19.24
CA LYS A 73 7.54 3.71 19.74
C LYS A 73 6.47 4.15 18.76
N VAL A 74 5.79 3.19 18.17
CA VAL A 74 4.75 3.44 17.16
C VAL A 74 3.53 2.59 17.50
N GLU A 75 2.40 3.24 17.66
CA GLU A 75 1.11 2.57 17.73
C GLU A 75 0.69 2.14 16.33
N GLN A 76 0.15 0.94 16.21
CA GLN A 76 -0.27 0.40 14.93
C GLN A 76 -1.68 -0.18 15.03
N GLU A 77 -2.49 0.09 14.03
CA GLU A 77 -3.79 -0.52 13.83
C GLU A 77 -3.83 -1.14 12.43
N ILE A 78 -4.06 -2.45 12.35
CA ILE A 78 -4.02 -3.19 11.11
C ILE A 78 -5.37 -3.83 10.82
N THR A 79 -5.86 -3.60 9.61
CA THR A 79 -7.08 -4.20 9.10
C THR A 79 -6.78 -4.93 7.79
N VAL A 80 -7.16 -6.21 7.74
CA VAL A 80 -7.07 -7.02 6.52
C VAL A 80 -8.47 -7.43 6.08
N LYS A 81 -8.86 -7.04 4.89
CA LYS A 81 -10.15 -7.44 4.28
C LYS A 81 -9.93 -7.83 2.83
N ASN A 82 -10.31 -9.05 2.48
CA ASN A 82 -10.05 -9.62 1.17
C ASN A 82 -8.55 -9.54 0.83
N ASN A 83 -8.18 -8.76 -0.20
CA ASN A 83 -6.80 -8.54 -0.60
C ASN A 83 -6.26 -7.15 -0.18
N ASN A 84 -6.96 -6.43 0.71
CA ASN A 84 -6.55 -5.11 1.14
C ASN A 84 -6.00 -5.16 2.56
N VAL A 85 -4.76 -4.71 2.72
CA VAL A 85 -4.07 -4.51 3.99
C VAL A 85 -3.99 -3.02 4.25
N LYS A 86 -4.69 -2.54 5.27
CA LYS A 86 -4.63 -1.14 5.71
C LYS A 86 -3.92 -1.09 7.04
N VAL A 87 -2.95 -0.20 7.14
CA VAL A 87 -2.15 0.02 8.34
C VAL A 87 -2.22 1.49 8.71
N SER A 88 -2.71 1.78 9.91
CA SER A 88 -2.64 3.12 10.51
C SER A 88 -1.49 3.14 11.50
N LEU A 89 -0.59 4.10 11.36
CA LEU A 89 0.55 4.28 12.25
C LEU A 89 0.45 5.62 12.97
N ASN A 90 0.81 5.63 14.24
CA ASN A 90 0.90 6.84 15.04
C ASN A 90 2.12 6.77 15.97
N ALA A 91 2.94 7.82 15.97
CA ALA A 91 4.12 7.97 16.82
C ALA A 91 4.10 9.34 17.50
N ASP A 92 4.89 9.52 18.56
CA ASP A 92 5.08 10.81 19.22
C ASP A 92 5.54 11.90 18.22
N ASN A 93 6.35 11.52 17.24
CA ASN A 93 6.77 12.38 16.13
C ASN A 93 6.52 11.72 14.77
N ASN A 94 5.33 11.91 14.24
CA ASN A 94 4.94 11.38 12.93
C ASN A 94 5.76 11.91 11.75
N ALA A 95 6.44 13.06 11.91
CA ALA A 95 7.28 13.61 10.84
C ALA A 95 8.46 12.68 10.48
N ILE A 96 8.96 11.88 11.43
CA ILE A 96 10.01 10.88 11.19
C ILE A 96 9.49 9.77 10.29
N LEU A 97 8.29 9.26 10.57
CA LEU A 97 7.65 8.19 9.79
C LEU A 97 7.27 8.67 8.39
N ILE A 98 6.79 9.90 8.28
CA ILE A 98 6.39 10.50 7.00
C ILE A 98 7.62 10.82 6.13
N GLY A 99 8.62 11.46 6.73
CA GLY A 99 9.81 11.94 6.03
C GLY A 99 9.54 13.12 5.10
N LYS A 100 10.60 13.62 4.47
CA LYS A 100 10.51 14.76 3.55
C LYS A 100 9.58 14.45 2.37
N ASN A 101 8.50 15.22 2.24
CA ASN A 101 7.47 15.05 1.20
C ASN A 101 6.85 13.64 1.15
N GLY A 102 6.77 12.93 2.29
CA GLY A 102 6.18 11.60 2.35
C GLY A 102 7.08 10.45 1.87
N LYS A 103 8.36 10.70 1.62
CA LYS A 103 9.27 9.69 1.04
C LYS A 103 9.51 8.48 1.96
N SER A 104 9.60 8.68 3.28
CA SER A 104 9.74 7.55 4.22
C SER A 104 8.48 6.70 4.23
N LEU A 105 7.30 7.33 4.28
CA LEU A 105 6.02 6.64 4.19
C LEU A 105 5.87 5.84 2.88
N GLU A 106 6.25 6.42 1.75
CA GLU A 106 6.24 5.74 0.45
C GLU A 106 7.18 4.54 0.45
N GLY A 107 8.40 4.69 0.98
CA GLY A 107 9.37 3.60 1.13
C GLY A 107 8.86 2.47 2.01
N MET A 108 8.30 2.77 3.20
CA MET A 108 7.70 1.78 4.09
C MET A 108 6.54 1.04 3.40
N ASN A 109 5.69 1.77 2.68
CA ASN A 109 4.56 1.16 1.96
C ASN A 109 5.03 0.20 0.86
N MET A 110 6.09 0.56 0.14
CA MET A 110 6.70 -0.31 -0.89
C MET A 110 7.31 -1.56 -0.26
N LEU A 111 8.08 -1.41 0.83
CA LEU A 111 8.70 -2.53 1.54
C LEU A 111 7.65 -3.49 2.09
N LEU A 112 6.66 -2.98 2.83
CA LEU A 112 5.61 -3.82 3.41
C LEU A 112 4.83 -4.57 2.32
N LYS A 113 4.48 -3.90 1.23
CA LYS A 113 3.82 -4.53 0.10
C LYS A 113 4.65 -5.67 -0.49
N HIS A 114 5.95 -5.46 -0.64
CA HIS A 114 6.85 -6.50 -1.16
C HIS A 114 6.93 -7.70 -0.22
N VAL A 115 7.15 -7.45 1.07
CA VAL A 115 7.32 -8.48 2.10
C VAL A 115 6.03 -9.32 2.25
N VAL A 116 4.85 -8.67 2.36
CA VAL A 116 3.56 -9.37 2.46
C VAL A 116 3.30 -10.22 1.22
N ASN A 117 3.49 -9.67 0.02
CA ASN A 117 3.22 -10.39 -1.21
C ASN A 117 4.19 -11.57 -1.44
N SER A 118 5.43 -11.43 -0.99
CA SER A 118 6.43 -12.50 -1.06
C SER A 118 6.12 -13.63 -0.07
N GLU A 119 5.80 -13.28 1.19
CA GLU A 119 5.50 -14.27 2.24
C GLU A 119 4.26 -15.10 1.91
N PHE A 120 3.17 -14.43 1.50
CA PHE A 120 1.89 -15.10 1.25
C PHE A 120 1.70 -15.53 -0.22
N LYS A 121 2.69 -15.32 -1.09
CA LYS A 121 2.64 -15.68 -2.53
C LYS A 121 1.36 -15.19 -3.22
N ARG A 122 0.78 -14.09 -2.72
CA ARG A 122 -0.51 -13.53 -3.15
C ARG A 122 -0.43 -12.01 -3.28
N ARG A 123 -1.19 -11.46 -4.23
CA ARG A 123 -1.24 -10.02 -4.46
C ARG A 123 -2.17 -9.34 -3.46
N PHE A 124 -1.59 -8.72 -2.44
CA PHE A 124 -2.27 -7.79 -1.54
C PHE A 124 -2.03 -6.34 -1.97
N TYR A 125 -3.05 -5.52 -1.77
CA TYR A 125 -2.97 -4.07 -1.90
C TYR A 125 -2.70 -3.50 -0.51
N VAL A 126 -1.49 -3.00 -0.30
CA VAL A 126 -1.05 -2.47 0.99
C VAL A 126 -1.14 -0.96 0.97
N MET A 127 -1.71 -0.39 2.02
CA MET A 127 -1.81 1.05 2.23
C MET A 127 -1.49 1.39 3.68
N ILE A 128 -0.42 2.16 3.88
CA ILE A 128 -0.05 2.73 5.18
C ILE A 128 -0.54 4.18 5.20
N ASP A 129 -1.20 4.56 6.28
CA ASP A 129 -1.55 5.95 6.59
C ASP A 129 -0.97 6.36 7.94
N ILE A 130 -0.62 7.63 8.07
CA ILE A 130 -0.10 8.25 9.28
C ILE A 130 -0.92 9.50 9.54
N ASN A 131 -1.82 9.45 10.52
CA ASN A 131 -2.67 10.57 10.94
C ASN A 131 -3.33 11.31 9.75
N ASN A 132 -3.90 10.58 8.80
CA ASN A 132 -4.51 11.15 7.60
C ASN A 132 -3.56 12.02 6.75
N TYR A 133 -2.24 11.80 6.87
CA TYR A 133 -1.22 12.59 6.16
C TYR A 133 -1.54 12.77 4.67
N LYS A 134 -1.96 11.71 3.98
CA LYS A 134 -2.27 11.81 2.54
C LYS A 134 -3.40 12.77 2.25
N THR A 135 -4.44 12.75 3.06
CA THR A 135 -5.59 13.66 2.92
C THR A 135 -5.16 15.11 3.13
N ASP A 136 -4.44 15.39 4.20
CA ASP A 136 -3.93 16.74 4.51
C ASP A 136 -2.93 17.21 3.45
N ARG A 137 -2.06 16.33 3.00
CA ARG A 137 -1.10 16.62 1.92
C ARG A 137 -1.82 17.01 0.63
N TYR A 138 -2.85 16.27 0.25
CA TYR A 138 -3.63 16.57 -0.96
C TYR A 138 -4.37 17.90 -0.85
N GLN A 139 -4.92 18.25 0.31
CA GLN A 139 -5.55 19.56 0.52
C GLN A 139 -4.52 20.70 0.39
N LYS A 140 -3.35 20.54 0.99
CA LYS A 140 -2.25 21.52 0.86
C LYS A 140 -1.79 21.68 -0.60
N LEU A 141 -1.67 20.56 -1.34
CA LEU A 141 -1.31 20.58 -2.77
C LEU A 141 -2.36 21.29 -3.62
N LYS A 142 -3.64 21.06 -3.40
CA LYS A 142 -4.75 21.74 -4.08
C LYS A 142 -4.71 23.25 -3.85
N ALA A 143 -4.56 23.68 -2.59
CA ALA A 143 -4.48 25.10 -2.23
C ALA A 143 -3.25 25.76 -2.86
N MET A 144 -2.08 25.11 -2.82
CA MET A 144 -0.86 25.57 -3.48
C MET A 144 -1.05 25.71 -4.99
N ALA A 145 -1.61 24.69 -5.64
CA ALA A 145 -1.84 24.67 -7.08
C ALA A 145 -2.76 25.83 -7.53
N LYS A 146 -3.86 26.05 -6.82
CA LYS A 146 -4.77 27.19 -7.09
C LYS A 146 -4.05 28.55 -6.98
N ARG A 147 -3.22 28.72 -5.95
CA ARG A 147 -2.46 29.95 -5.76
C ARG A 147 -1.48 30.18 -6.92
N ILE A 148 -0.73 29.14 -7.32
CA ILE A 148 0.20 29.22 -8.45
C ILE A 148 -0.55 29.46 -9.77
N ALA A 149 -1.65 28.75 -10.01
CA ALA A 149 -2.47 28.92 -11.20
C ALA A 149 -2.99 30.37 -11.34
N LYS A 150 -3.44 31.00 -10.25
CA LYS A 150 -3.82 32.43 -10.24
C LYS A 150 -2.64 33.32 -10.61
N ASN A 151 -1.45 33.04 -10.12
CA ASN A 151 -0.25 33.81 -10.45
C ASN A 151 0.12 33.64 -11.92
N VAL A 152 0.12 32.41 -12.45
CA VAL A 152 0.39 32.11 -13.89
C VAL A 152 -0.64 32.79 -14.77
N SER A 153 -1.93 32.73 -14.44
CA SER A 153 -3.00 33.40 -15.20
C SER A 153 -2.80 34.90 -15.27
N ARG A 154 -2.32 35.53 -14.18
CA ARG A 154 -2.08 36.99 -14.12
C ARG A 154 -0.79 37.41 -14.81
N SER A 155 0.32 36.71 -14.57
CA SER A 155 1.65 37.04 -15.07
C SER A 155 1.89 36.56 -16.50
N LYS A 156 1.12 35.59 -16.97
CA LYS A 156 1.31 34.88 -18.25
C LYS A 156 2.64 34.09 -18.31
N ILE A 157 3.29 33.86 -17.17
CA ILE A 157 4.56 33.14 -17.05
C ILE A 157 4.28 31.76 -16.45
N ASP A 158 4.70 30.71 -17.15
CA ASP A 158 4.57 29.33 -16.71
C ASP A 158 5.32 29.08 -15.40
N ALA A 159 4.83 28.12 -14.60
CA ALA A 159 5.47 27.71 -13.36
C ALA A 159 5.72 26.21 -13.34
N SER A 160 6.96 25.81 -13.07
CA SER A 160 7.31 24.41 -12.79
C SER A 160 7.22 24.15 -11.28
N LEU A 161 6.62 23.03 -10.93
CA LEU A 161 6.54 22.57 -9.54
C LEU A 161 7.71 21.62 -9.22
N ASP A 162 7.98 21.41 -7.94
CA ASP A 162 8.96 20.43 -7.52
C ASP A 162 8.57 18.99 -7.98
N PRO A 163 9.54 18.10 -8.18
CA PRO A 163 9.28 16.70 -8.43
C PRO A 163 8.40 16.07 -7.35
N MET A 164 7.37 15.33 -7.78
CA MET A 164 6.41 14.71 -6.87
C MET A 164 5.87 13.39 -7.42
N PRO A 165 5.35 12.48 -6.55
CA PRO A 165 4.73 11.23 -6.94
C PRO A 165 3.56 11.39 -7.91
N ASN A 166 3.23 10.30 -8.63
CA ASN A 166 2.20 10.33 -9.67
C ASN A 166 0.79 10.64 -9.12
N ASP A 167 0.47 10.16 -7.93
CA ASP A 167 -0.79 10.44 -7.25
C ASP A 167 -0.93 11.93 -6.91
N GLU A 168 0.13 12.58 -6.43
CA GLU A 168 0.15 14.03 -6.17
C GLU A 168 -0.03 14.84 -7.44
N ARG A 169 0.67 14.46 -8.54
CA ARG A 169 0.50 15.14 -9.84
C ARG A 169 -0.94 15.02 -10.35
N ARG A 170 -1.59 13.85 -10.19
CA ARG A 170 -3.00 13.65 -10.56
C ARG A 170 -3.95 14.52 -9.75
N VAL A 171 -3.69 14.69 -8.45
CA VAL A 171 -4.49 15.57 -7.58
C VAL A 171 -4.45 17.00 -8.08
N ILE A 172 -3.27 17.53 -8.39
CA ILE A 172 -3.10 18.88 -8.92
C ILE A 172 -3.74 19.03 -10.32
N HIS A 173 -3.49 18.08 -11.20
CA HIS A 173 -4.07 18.07 -12.54
C HIS A 173 -5.61 18.12 -12.48
N LYS A 174 -6.22 17.24 -11.66
CA LYS A 174 -7.67 17.21 -11.48
C LYS A 174 -8.21 18.53 -10.92
N GLU A 175 -7.50 19.11 -9.95
CA GLU A 175 -7.90 20.39 -9.32
C GLU A 175 -7.88 21.57 -10.30
N LEU A 176 -6.96 21.55 -11.27
CA LEU A 176 -6.79 22.61 -12.26
C LEU A 176 -7.42 22.31 -13.62
N THR A 177 -8.09 21.16 -13.77
CA THR A 177 -8.70 20.75 -15.06
C THR A 177 -9.65 21.83 -15.60
N ASN A 178 -10.47 22.42 -14.75
CA ASN A 178 -11.45 23.44 -15.14
C ASN A 178 -11.01 24.85 -14.74
N PHE A 179 -9.72 25.08 -14.52
CA PHE A 179 -9.23 26.43 -14.18
C PHE A 179 -9.05 27.26 -15.47
N PRO A 180 -9.72 28.42 -15.61
CA PRO A 180 -9.67 29.22 -16.82
C PRO A 180 -8.25 29.71 -17.16
N GLY A 181 -7.88 29.62 -18.41
CA GLY A 181 -6.58 30.09 -18.89
C GLY A 181 -5.37 29.28 -18.40
N ILE A 182 -5.58 28.08 -17.86
CA ILE A 182 -4.50 27.25 -17.27
C ILE A 182 -4.57 25.83 -17.78
N ARG A 183 -3.43 25.31 -18.23
CA ARG A 183 -3.19 23.91 -18.57
C ARG A 183 -2.08 23.34 -17.69
N THR A 184 -2.10 22.05 -17.44
CA THR A 184 -1.03 21.34 -16.72
C THR A 184 -0.36 20.32 -17.62
N GLN A 185 0.97 20.25 -17.54
CA GLN A 185 1.80 19.28 -18.25
C GLN A 185 2.70 18.55 -17.28
N SER A 186 2.83 17.21 -17.45
CA SER A 186 3.78 16.41 -16.65
C SER A 186 5.06 16.25 -17.47
N GLU A 187 6.17 16.78 -16.95
CA GLU A 187 7.48 16.79 -17.59
C GLU A 187 8.50 15.99 -16.75
N GLY A 188 9.63 15.63 -17.36
CA GLY A 188 10.68 14.86 -16.73
C GLY A 188 10.40 13.36 -16.67
N SER A 189 11.34 12.59 -16.12
CA SER A 189 11.28 11.14 -15.99
C SER A 189 11.73 10.66 -14.61
N GLY A 190 11.29 9.48 -14.21
CA GLY A 190 11.70 8.87 -12.95
C GLY A 190 11.48 9.78 -11.74
N ARG A 191 12.57 10.02 -11.00
CA ARG A 191 12.55 10.82 -9.76
C ARG A 191 12.42 12.32 -9.98
N ASP A 192 12.74 12.82 -11.20
CA ASP A 192 12.70 14.24 -11.55
C ASP A 192 11.37 14.62 -12.20
N ARG A 193 10.43 13.68 -12.28
CA ARG A 193 9.13 13.92 -12.90
C ARG A 193 8.28 14.88 -12.07
N HIS A 194 7.88 15.97 -12.68
CA HIS A 194 7.17 17.09 -12.06
C HIS A 194 5.98 17.54 -12.90
N LEU A 195 5.22 18.47 -12.39
CA LEU A 195 4.11 19.11 -13.09
C LEU A 195 4.46 20.57 -13.41
N LYS A 196 4.17 21.00 -14.63
CA LYS A 196 4.24 22.38 -15.07
C LYS A 196 2.83 22.94 -15.20
N ILE A 197 2.61 24.13 -14.64
CA ILE A 197 1.38 24.90 -14.80
C ILE A 197 1.62 25.93 -15.87
N VAL A 198 0.89 25.81 -16.98
CA VAL A 198 1.12 26.56 -18.22
C VAL A 198 -0.05 27.50 -18.48
N TYR A 199 0.24 28.73 -18.91
CA TYR A 199 -0.78 29.65 -19.39
C TYR A 199 -1.31 29.19 -20.75
N ASP A 200 -2.63 29.13 -20.89
CA ASP A 200 -3.31 28.74 -22.11
C ASP A 200 -4.42 29.76 -22.41
N PRO A 201 -4.18 30.73 -23.33
CA PRO A 201 -5.14 31.77 -23.63
C PRO A 201 -6.43 31.26 -24.31
N ASN A 202 -6.39 30.04 -24.88
CA ASN A 202 -7.52 29.45 -25.58
C ASN A 202 -8.41 28.58 -24.69
N LYS A 203 -8.06 28.45 -23.41
CA LYS A 203 -8.84 27.65 -22.45
C LYS A 203 -9.78 28.55 -21.65
N GLU A 204 -11.08 28.37 -21.90
CA GLU A 204 -12.17 29.00 -21.16
C GLU A 204 -12.40 28.33 -19.77
#